data_5c6cf0385bd06fd68814bcfdba7bc2a5
#
_entry.id   5c6cf0385bd06fd68814bcfdba7bc2a5
#
_cell.length_a   1.000
_cell.length_b   1.000
_cell.length_c   1.000
_cell.angle_alpha   90.00
_cell.angle_beta   90.00
_cell.angle_gamma   90.00
#
_symmetry.space_group_name_H-M   'P 1'
#
loop_
_entity.id
_entity.type
_entity.pdbx_description
1 polymer ?
#
loop_
_entity_poly.entity_id
_entity_poly.type
_entity_poly.pdbx_seq_one_letter_code
_entity_poly.pdbx_strand_id
1 'polypeptide(L)'
;MSRLVCVSNRISLPRKSAAPGGLAVGVLSALKRTGGLWFGWGGETTDEPPGDPDLHIREGVTYATVDLRKREFDLYYNGYANQVLWPLFHYFLRGMRYNVEERDAYESVNRLFAQKLLPLLQPRDLIWVHDYHLIPLGRHLREMGVSGPLGFFLHIPFPNIEMLRVLPPYAELLRDLTHYDVVGFQTENDLKAFYSGIEHLFGAEAIRGDGRVRVGDRTLRAEVFPIGVDVVTVQNEAMEAMSSDVVRRMYDSLMGRQLMVGVDRLDYSKGLVERFSAYQHFLETYPENVGRITYMQIAPLSRSDVKAYVEIRQSLEQAAGRTNGRFADTDWTPIRYLNRNFPHATLMGLLRSAHVGIVTPLRDGMNLVAKEFVAAQNPDDPGVLILSNLAGAARELGSALLVNPYDSRAVGHAIQAALAMPLPERRERHAAMLQILKRNDIAAWSRRFIEALEKAGGSEPRVRAVGKGS
;
A
#
# COMPACT_ATOMS: atom_id res chain seq x y z
N MET A 1 16.81 24.50 -4.17
CA MET A 1 16.38 23.14 -3.78
C MET A 1 16.36 22.28 -5.02
N SER A 2 16.76 21.01 -4.92
CA SER A 2 16.67 20.08 -6.04
C SER A 2 15.20 19.77 -6.34
N ARG A 3 14.84 19.63 -7.63
CA ARG A 3 13.49 19.27 -8.05
C ARG A 3 13.24 17.80 -7.75
N LEU A 4 12.07 17.47 -7.18
CA LEU A 4 11.64 16.10 -6.95
C LEU A 4 10.92 15.56 -8.19
N VAL A 5 11.32 14.36 -8.65
CA VAL A 5 10.69 13.62 -9.73
C VAL A 5 10.17 12.31 -9.16
N CYS A 6 8.85 12.20 -8.97
CA CYS A 6 8.21 10.96 -8.53
C CYS A 6 7.79 10.14 -9.75
N VAL A 7 8.06 8.84 -9.69
CA VAL A 7 7.66 7.89 -10.74
C VAL A 7 6.82 6.79 -10.11
N SER A 8 5.62 6.60 -10.59
CA SER A 8 4.73 5.52 -10.15
C SER A 8 4.06 4.85 -11.35
N ASN A 9 3.62 3.60 -11.17
CA ASN A 9 2.98 2.86 -12.24
C ASN A 9 1.80 3.64 -12.86
N ARG A 10 0.91 4.16 -12.00
CA ARG A 10 -0.26 4.93 -12.43
C ARG A 10 -0.32 6.25 -11.72
N ILE A 11 -0.61 7.32 -12.45
CA ILE A 11 -0.93 8.62 -11.89
C ILE A 11 -2.36 9.01 -12.24
N SER A 12 -3.01 9.72 -11.35
CA SER A 12 -4.34 10.27 -11.60
C SER A 12 -4.24 11.77 -11.59
N LEU A 13 -4.65 12.40 -12.69
CA LEU A 13 -4.81 13.86 -12.70
C LEU A 13 -5.86 14.25 -11.65
N PRO A 14 -5.62 15.30 -10.84
CA PRO A 14 -6.60 15.78 -9.88
C PRO A 14 -7.91 16.12 -10.60
N ARG A 15 -8.96 15.35 -10.38
CA ARG A 15 -10.33 15.65 -10.80
C ARG A 15 -11.05 16.30 -9.63
N LYS A 16 -11.97 17.24 -9.90
CA LYS A 16 -12.70 18.00 -8.84
C LYS A 16 -13.47 17.13 -7.82
N SER A 17 -13.60 15.82 -8.00
CA SER A 17 -14.50 14.96 -7.22
C SER A 17 -13.87 13.67 -6.64
N ALA A 18 -12.59 13.40 -6.84
CA ALA A 18 -11.98 12.16 -6.30
C ALA A 18 -10.75 12.51 -5.47
N ALA A 19 -10.80 12.22 -4.17
CA ALA A 19 -9.63 12.27 -3.31
C ALA A 19 -8.64 11.17 -3.74
N PRO A 20 -7.34 11.48 -3.87
CA PRO A 20 -6.33 10.49 -4.19
C PRO A 20 -6.17 9.50 -3.03
N GLY A 21 -5.86 8.23 -3.32
CA GLY A 21 -5.52 7.25 -2.28
C GLY A 21 -4.24 7.60 -1.52
N GLY A 22 -4.00 6.95 -0.38
CA GLY A 22 -2.95 7.32 0.59
C GLY A 22 -1.55 7.58 0.02
N LEU A 23 -1.06 6.74 -0.93
CA LEU A 23 0.21 7.00 -1.63
C LEU A 23 0.18 8.34 -2.38
N ALA A 24 -0.88 8.59 -3.13
CA ALA A 24 -1.01 9.81 -3.93
C ALA A 24 -1.04 11.07 -3.07
N VAL A 25 -1.64 11.03 -1.88
CA VAL A 25 -1.63 12.13 -0.91
C VAL A 25 -0.20 12.44 -0.46
N GLY A 26 0.58 11.42 -0.10
CA GLY A 26 1.96 11.59 0.35
C GLY A 26 2.89 12.16 -0.73
N VAL A 27 2.81 11.60 -1.93
CA VAL A 27 3.60 12.06 -3.09
C VAL A 27 3.22 13.48 -3.47
N LEU A 28 1.91 13.80 -3.55
CA LEU A 28 1.43 15.15 -3.87
C LEU A 28 1.89 16.19 -2.84
N SER A 29 1.82 15.88 -1.56
CA SER A 29 2.29 16.79 -0.51
C SER A 29 3.78 17.11 -0.66
N ALA A 30 4.61 16.12 -1.01
CA ALA A 30 6.02 16.34 -1.28
C ALA A 30 6.24 17.19 -2.54
N LEU A 31 5.56 16.86 -3.64
CA LEU A 31 5.69 17.55 -4.94
C LEU A 31 5.20 19.00 -4.88
N LYS A 32 4.10 19.30 -4.20
CA LYS A 32 3.59 20.69 -4.04
C LYS A 32 4.60 21.60 -3.35
N ARG A 33 5.39 21.08 -2.41
CA ARG A 33 6.44 21.85 -1.71
C ARG A 33 7.65 22.16 -2.58
N THR A 34 7.97 21.30 -3.54
CA THR A 34 9.20 21.41 -4.37
C THR A 34 8.94 21.87 -5.81
N GLY A 35 7.67 21.95 -6.24
CA GLY A 35 7.35 22.24 -7.64
C GLY A 35 7.81 21.13 -8.58
N GLY A 36 7.60 19.85 -8.21
CA GLY A 36 8.19 18.69 -8.86
C GLY A 36 7.42 18.14 -10.06
N LEU A 37 7.92 17.00 -10.54
CA LEU A 37 7.34 16.22 -11.65
C LEU A 37 6.76 14.91 -11.11
N TRP A 38 5.55 14.55 -11.52
CA TRP A 38 4.99 13.22 -11.31
C TRP A 38 4.79 12.52 -12.66
N PHE A 39 5.52 11.44 -12.88
CA PHE A 39 5.54 10.67 -14.11
C PHE A 39 4.93 9.28 -13.92
N GLY A 40 4.14 8.82 -14.89
CA GLY A 40 3.61 7.46 -14.92
C GLY A 40 2.52 7.26 -15.97
N TRP A 41 1.88 6.10 -15.96
CA TRP A 41 0.75 5.79 -16.84
C TRP A 41 -0.50 6.60 -16.46
N GLY A 42 -1.14 7.21 -17.47
CA GLY A 42 -2.32 8.05 -17.29
C GLY A 42 -3.63 7.28 -17.01
N GLY A 43 -3.64 5.97 -17.26
CA GLY A 43 -4.82 5.12 -17.08
C GLY A 43 -5.51 4.72 -18.37
N GLU A 44 -5.13 5.29 -19.50
CA GLU A 44 -5.66 4.96 -20.82
C GLU A 44 -4.74 3.97 -21.55
N THR A 45 -5.34 3.12 -22.38
CA THR A 45 -4.61 2.21 -23.27
C THR A 45 -4.84 2.60 -24.72
N THR A 46 -3.84 2.38 -25.56
CA THR A 46 -3.87 2.68 -26.99
C THR A 46 -3.50 1.45 -27.82
N ASP A 47 -3.94 1.39 -29.06
CA ASP A 47 -3.49 0.38 -30.03
C ASP A 47 -2.22 0.84 -30.77
N GLU A 48 -1.96 2.15 -30.79
CA GLU A 48 -0.80 2.76 -31.42
C GLU A 48 0.44 2.78 -30.49
N PRO A 49 1.65 2.93 -31.06
CA PRO A 49 2.85 3.14 -30.24
C PRO A 49 2.70 4.35 -29.33
N PRO A 50 3.10 4.24 -28.04
CA PRO A 50 3.00 5.35 -27.10
C PRO A 50 3.73 6.60 -27.60
N GLY A 51 3.02 7.72 -27.68
CA GLY A 51 3.56 9.04 -28.03
C GLY A 51 4.48 9.61 -26.95
N ASP A 52 4.82 10.89 -27.08
CA ASP A 52 5.50 11.61 -26.00
C ASP A 52 4.55 11.82 -24.82
N PRO A 53 5.08 11.99 -23.59
CA PRO A 53 4.24 12.19 -22.41
C PRO A 53 3.37 13.44 -22.52
N ASP A 54 2.08 13.30 -22.19
CA ASP A 54 1.18 14.44 -22.04
C ASP A 54 1.50 15.18 -20.75
N LEU A 55 1.75 16.48 -20.87
CA LEU A 55 2.14 17.33 -19.74
C LEU A 55 0.96 18.19 -19.27
N HIS A 56 0.67 18.11 -17.98
CA HIS A 56 -0.34 18.94 -17.31
C HIS A 56 0.25 19.62 -16.08
N ILE A 57 0.09 20.93 -15.94
CA ILE A 57 0.54 21.67 -14.75
C ILE A 57 -0.68 22.01 -13.91
N ARG A 58 -0.67 21.59 -12.64
CA ARG A 58 -1.71 21.93 -11.65
C ARG A 58 -1.09 22.14 -10.27
N GLU A 59 -1.48 23.22 -9.62
CA GLU A 59 -1.02 23.55 -8.26
C GLU A 59 0.51 23.48 -8.08
N GLY A 60 1.25 23.93 -9.09
CA GLY A 60 2.73 23.93 -9.08
C GLY A 60 3.39 22.57 -9.33
N VAL A 61 2.61 21.51 -9.58
CA VAL A 61 3.11 20.17 -9.93
C VAL A 61 2.92 19.92 -11.43
N THR A 62 3.97 19.42 -12.08
CA THR A 62 3.89 18.92 -13.45
C THR A 62 3.54 17.43 -13.43
N TYR A 63 2.43 17.07 -14.08
CA TYR A 63 2.03 15.68 -14.30
C TYR A 63 2.40 15.29 -15.72
N ALA A 64 3.16 14.21 -15.88
CA ALA A 64 3.55 13.67 -17.18
C ALA A 64 2.97 12.26 -17.31
N THR A 65 2.00 12.10 -18.21
CA THR A 65 1.32 10.81 -18.43
C THR A 65 1.78 10.18 -19.73
N VAL A 66 2.00 8.86 -19.70
CA VAL A 66 2.21 8.03 -20.89
C VAL A 66 1.09 7.01 -21.01
N ASP A 67 0.68 6.73 -22.24
CA ASP A 67 -0.23 5.63 -22.53
C ASP A 67 0.54 4.33 -22.69
N LEU A 68 -0.14 3.20 -22.48
CA LEU A 68 0.40 1.87 -22.72
C LEU A 68 -0.42 1.21 -23.84
N ARG A 69 0.23 0.41 -24.67
CA ARG A 69 -0.49 -0.47 -25.56
C ARG A 69 -1.33 -1.46 -24.77
N LYS A 70 -2.53 -1.76 -25.22
CA LYS A 70 -3.44 -2.70 -24.53
C LYS A 70 -2.76 -4.03 -24.24
N ARG A 71 -2.03 -4.62 -25.20
CA ARG A 71 -1.29 -5.86 -25.02
C ARG A 71 -0.18 -5.73 -23.98
N GLU A 72 0.58 -4.62 -23.99
CA GLU A 72 1.63 -4.36 -23.00
C GLU A 72 1.03 -4.23 -21.59
N PHE A 73 -0.09 -3.49 -21.46
CA PHE A 73 -0.81 -3.39 -20.19
C PHE A 73 -1.26 -4.76 -19.68
N ASP A 74 -1.85 -5.59 -20.54
CA ASP A 74 -2.34 -6.90 -20.12
C ASP A 74 -1.19 -7.83 -19.67
N LEU A 75 -0.08 -7.88 -20.40
CA LEU A 75 1.08 -8.72 -20.06
C LEU A 75 1.86 -8.17 -18.86
N TYR A 76 2.13 -6.86 -18.84
CA TYR A 76 2.91 -6.20 -17.79
C TYR A 76 2.14 -6.08 -16.49
N TYR A 77 0.96 -5.42 -16.52
CA TYR A 77 0.21 -5.08 -15.32
C TYR A 77 -0.66 -6.24 -14.85
N ASN A 78 -1.57 -6.75 -15.72
CA ASN A 78 -2.45 -7.85 -15.34
C ASN A 78 -1.68 -9.16 -15.19
N GLY A 79 -0.70 -9.42 -16.07
CA GLY A 79 0.16 -10.60 -16.05
C GLY A 79 1.25 -10.51 -14.98
N TYR A 80 2.47 -10.11 -15.37
CA TYR A 80 3.66 -10.25 -14.50
C TYR A 80 3.54 -9.53 -13.16
N ALA A 81 3.13 -8.26 -13.14
CA ALA A 81 3.04 -7.52 -11.89
C ALA A 81 2.00 -8.12 -10.93
N ASN A 82 0.78 -8.41 -11.42
CA ASN A 82 -0.34 -8.77 -10.55
C ASN A 82 -0.62 -10.28 -10.43
N GLN A 83 -0.11 -11.12 -11.34
CA GLN A 83 -0.25 -12.58 -11.25
C GLN A 83 1.06 -13.29 -10.85
N VAL A 84 2.21 -12.60 -10.87
CA VAL A 84 3.48 -13.16 -10.43
C VAL A 84 4.06 -12.42 -9.23
N LEU A 85 4.39 -11.12 -9.36
CA LEU A 85 5.06 -10.38 -8.29
C LEU A 85 4.15 -10.12 -7.09
N TRP A 86 2.91 -9.71 -7.32
CA TRP A 86 1.97 -9.44 -6.22
C TRP A 86 1.74 -10.66 -5.32
N PRO A 87 1.35 -11.86 -5.83
CA PRO A 87 1.20 -13.03 -4.97
C PRO A 87 2.51 -13.47 -4.34
N LEU A 88 3.64 -13.45 -5.07
CA LEU A 88 4.94 -13.81 -4.52
C LEU A 88 5.31 -12.94 -3.31
N PHE A 89 5.18 -11.63 -3.43
CA PHE A 89 5.54 -10.68 -2.38
C PHE A 89 4.60 -10.78 -1.16
N HIS A 90 3.37 -11.22 -1.38
CA HIS A 90 2.42 -11.50 -0.29
C HIS A 90 2.45 -12.95 0.19
N TYR A 91 3.38 -13.80 -0.28
CA TYR A 91 3.55 -15.22 0.10
C TYR A 91 2.38 -16.13 -0.34
N PHE A 92 1.68 -15.78 -1.41
CA PHE A 92 0.60 -16.57 -2.02
C PHE A 92 1.06 -17.23 -3.31
N LEU A 93 1.76 -18.36 -3.21
CA LEU A 93 2.27 -19.08 -4.41
C LEU A 93 1.18 -19.84 -5.17
N ARG A 94 0.05 -20.11 -4.52
CA ARG A 94 -1.06 -20.84 -5.16
C ARG A 94 -1.66 -19.98 -6.27
N GLY A 95 -1.54 -20.47 -7.51
CA GLY A 95 -2.05 -19.76 -8.69
C GLY A 95 -1.03 -18.84 -9.36
N MET A 96 0.17 -18.63 -8.77
CA MET A 96 1.26 -17.95 -9.45
C MET A 96 1.70 -18.77 -10.67
N ARG A 97 1.76 -18.12 -11.83
CA ARG A 97 2.20 -18.74 -13.08
C ARG A 97 3.22 -17.84 -13.76
N TYR A 98 4.49 -18.24 -13.70
CA TYR A 98 5.54 -17.54 -14.42
C TYR A 98 5.41 -17.74 -15.92
N ASN A 99 5.45 -16.65 -16.68
CA ASN A 99 5.43 -16.62 -18.14
C ASN A 99 6.54 -15.69 -18.63
N VAL A 100 7.36 -16.17 -19.57
CA VAL A 100 8.49 -15.41 -20.13
C VAL A 100 7.99 -14.18 -20.90
N GLU A 101 6.90 -14.31 -21.68
CA GLU A 101 6.34 -13.18 -22.44
C GLU A 101 5.86 -12.04 -21.53
N GLU A 102 5.23 -12.39 -20.40
CA GLU A 102 4.80 -11.40 -19.40
C GLU A 102 6.01 -10.72 -18.73
N ARG A 103 7.07 -11.48 -18.43
CA ARG A 103 8.32 -10.94 -17.90
C ARG A 103 8.98 -10.00 -18.91
N ASP A 104 9.04 -10.37 -20.19
CA ASP A 104 9.63 -9.53 -21.24
C ASP A 104 8.83 -8.25 -21.45
N ALA A 105 7.50 -8.31 -21.33
CA ALA A 105 6.64 -7.14 -21.35
C ALA A 105 6.90 -6.22 -20.12
N TYR A 106 7.11 -6.80 -18.94
CA TYR A 106 7.48 -6.05 -17.74
C TYR A 106 8.80 -5.29 -17.93
N GLU A 107 9.81 -5.92 -18.51
CA GLU A 107 11.08 -5.27 -18.87
C GLU A 107 10.89 -4.18 -19.93
N SER A 108 10.11 -4.45 -20.97
CA SER A 108 9.85 -3.51 -22.07
C SER A 108 9.13 -2.25 -21.60
N VAL A 109 8.13 -2.38 -20.73
CA VAL A 109 7.41 -1.22 -20.19
C VAL A 109 8.31 -0.39 -19.26
N ASN A 110 9.15 -1.02 -18.44
CA ASN A 110 10.11 -0.30 -17.62
C ASN A 110 11.15 0.45 -18.47
N ARG A 111 11.59 -0.13 -19.57
CA ARG A 111 12.47 0.53 -20.55
C ARG A 111 11.76 1.70 -21.24
N LEU A 112 10.50 1.52 -21.64
CA LEU A 112 9.66 2.60 -22.20
C LEU A 112 9.54 3.76 -21.21
N PHE A 113 9.26 3.48 -19.95
CA PHE A 113 9.18 4.52 -18.91
C PHE A 113 10.49 5.28 -18.78
N ALA A 114 11.64 4.60 -18.78
CA ALA A 114 12.95 5.25 -18.75
C ALA A 114 13.17 6.15 -19.97
N GLN A 115 12.86 5.66 -21.18
CA GLN A 115 12.99 6.43 -22.43
C GLN A 115 12.13 7.69 -22.44
N LYS A 116 10.86 7.58 -21.96
CA LYS A 116 9.90 8.69 -21.93
C LYS A 116 10.16 9.68 -20.79
N LEU A 117 10.75 9.23 -19.69
CA LEU A 117 11.12 10.07 -18.56
C LEU A 117 12.41 10.86 -18.85
N LEU A 118 13.40 10.25 -19.50
CA LEU A 118 14.74 10.83 -19.70
C LEU A 118 14.73 12.27 -20.26
N PRO A 119 13.94 12.62 -21.30
CA PRO A 119 13.92 13.99 -21.83
C PRO A 119 13.34 15.03 -20.86
N LEU A 120 12.61 14.58 -19.82
CA LEU A 120 11.99 15.46 -18.82
C LEU A 120 12.88 15.72 -17.61
N LEU A 121 14.00 14.98 -17.50
CA LEU A 121 14.93 15.09 -16.37
C LEU A 121 15.85 16.29 -16.47
N GLN A 122 16.23 16.84 -15.32
CA GLN A 122 17.19 17.91 -15.16
C GLN A 122 18.41 17.43 -14.35
N PRO A 123 19.60 18.06 -14.48
CA PRO A 123 20.85 17.54 -13.91
C PRO A 123 20.89 17.33 -12.38
N ARG A 124 20.01 17.98 -11.63
CA ARG A 124 19.97 17.92 -10.16
C ARG A 124 18.67 17.32 -9.62
N ASP A 125 17.93 16.63 -10.46
CA ASP A 125 16.67 16.00 -10.03
C ASP A 125 16.94 14.90 -9.01
N LEU A 126 16.07 14.83 -7.98
CA LEU A 126 15.93 13.71 -7.07
C LEU A 126 14.85 12.79 -7.63
N ILE A 127 15.21 11.62 -8.11
CA ILE A 127 14.27 10.69 -8.73
C ILE A 127 13.80 9.68 -7.69
N TRP A 128 12.49 9.59 -7.45
CA TRP A 128 11.87 8.69 -6.49
C TRP A 128 10.88 7.75 -7.17
N VAL A 129 11.28 6.50 -7.32
CA VAL A 129 10.51 5.44 -8.00
C VAL A 129 9.70 4.65 -6.98
N HIS A 130 8.43 4.39 -7.29
CA HIS A 130 7.51 3.74 -6.39
C HIS A 130 7.03 2.39 -6.90
N ASP A 131 7.18 1.39 -6.02
CA ASP A 131 6.50 0.12 -5.99
C ASP A 131 6.96 -0.92 -7.01
N TYR A 132 6.57 -2.17 -6.77
CA TYR A 132 7.01 -3.41 -7.42
C TYR A 132 6.83 -3.45 -8.94
N HIS A 133 6.02 -2.58 -9.49
CA HIS A 133 5.84 -2.44 -10.94
C HIS A 133 7.09 -1.92 -11.66
N LEU A 134 7.96 -1.19 -10.96
CA LEU A 134 9.01 -0.40 -11.54
C LEU A 134 10.42 -0.75 -11.02
N ILE A 135 10.61 -1.98 -10.53
CA ILE A 135 11.92 -2.43 -10.01
C ILE A 135 13.04 -2.28 -11.05
N PRO A 136 12.88 -2.67 -12.34
CA PRO A 136 13.93 -2.56 -13.35
C PRO A 136 14.21 -1.13 -13.82
N LEU A 137 13.32 -0.16 -13.54
CA LEU A 137 13.44 1.21 -14.05
C LEU A 137 14.78 1.86 -13.67
N GLY A 138 15.28 1.60 -12.46
CA GLY A 138 16.57 2.13 -12.00
C GLY A 138 17.74 1.70 -12.88
N ARG A 139 17.80 0.43 -13.26
CA ARG A 139 18.80 -0.10 -14.18
C ARG A 139 18.70 0.58 -15.54
N HIS A 140 17.51 0.65 -16.13
CA HIS A 140 17.32 1.30 -17.44
C HIS A 140 17.75 2.77 -17.45
N LEU A 141 17.40 3.54 -16.39
CA LEU A 141 17.85 4.94 -16.26
C LEU A 141 19.38 5.04 -16.16
N ARG A 142 20.03 4.14 -15.41
CA ARG A 142 21.50 4.10 -15.31
C ARG A 142 22.18 3.75 -16.64
N GLU A 143 21.65 2.78 -17.37
CA GLU A 143 22.10 2.40 -18.71
C GLU A 143 22.00 3.58 -19.71
N MET A 144 20.99 4.45 -19.55
CA MET A 144 20.78 5.66 -20.34
C MET A 144 21.58 6.86 -19.84
N GLY A 145 22.49 6.68 -18.85
CA GLY A 145 23.41 7.71 -18.39
C GLY A 145 22.91 8.60 -17.26
N VAL A 146 21.78 8.32 -16.65
CA VAL A 146 21.32 9.07 -15.47
C VAL A 146 22.26 8.82 -14.30
N SER A 147 22.94 9.86 -13.82
CA SER A 147 23.92 9.81 -12.72
C SER A 147 23.38 10.41 -11.40
N GLY A 148 22.28 11.15 -11.46
CA GLY A 148 21.66 11.80 -10.29
C GLY A 148 21.14 10.83 -9.24
N PRO A 149 20.76 11.35 -8.05
CA PRO A 149 20.21 10.54 -6.97
C PRO A 149 18.93 9.79 -7.38
N LEU A 150 18.92 8.49 -7.17
CA LEU A 150 17.85 7.60 -7.59
C LEU A 150 17.41 6.74 -6.42
N GLY A 151 16.17 6.92 -5.96
CA GLY A 151 15.55 6.17 -4.87
C GLY A 151 14.44 5.26 -5.34
N PHE A 152 14.27 4.16 -4.66
CA PHE A 152 13.17 3.21 -4.84
C PHE A 152 12.45 2.98 -3.53
N PHE A 153 11.12 2.94 -3.55
CA PHE A 153 10.32 2.64 -2.37
C PHE A 153 9.31 1.51 -2.67
N LEU A 154 9.38 0.45 -1.87
CA LEU A 154 8.46 -0.67 -1.96
C LEU A 154 7.30 -0.51 -0.97
N HIS A 155 6.07 -0.49 -1.49
CA HIS A 155 4.86 -0.34 -0.68
C HIS A 155 4.28 -1.64 -0.15
N ILE A 156 4.62 -2.76 -0.77
CA ILE A 156 4.16 -4.11 -0.42
C ILE A 156 5.25 -4.86 0.37
N PRO A 157 4.95 -6.00 1.01
CA PRO A 157 5.96 -6.78 1.69
C PRO A 157 7.11 -7.19 0.76
N PHE A 158 8.31 -7.36 1.31
CA PHE A 158 9.42 -7.98 0.58
C PHE A 158 9.56 -9.45 1.01
N PRO A 159 9.60 -10.42 0.06
CA PRO A 159 9.68 -11.84 0.40
C PRO A 159 11.09 -12.22 0.90
N ASN A 160 11.15 -13.16 1.85
CA ASN A 160 12.42 -13.75 2.22
C ASN A 160 13.04 -14.51 1.03
N ILE A 161 14.35 -14.80 1.12
CA ILE A 161 15.09 -15.40 0.01
C ILE A 161 14.52 -16.76 -0.44
N GLU A 162 14.02 -17.58 0.48
CA GLU A 162 13.43 -18.86 0.14
C GLU A 162 12.18 -18.75 -0.74
N MET A 163 11.35 -17.76 -0.43
CA MET A 163 10.18 -17.44 -1.26
C MET A 163 10.59 -16.77 -2.56
N LEU A 164 11.56 -15.86 -2.53
CA LEU A 164 11.98 -15.13 -3.71
C LEU A 164 12.58 -16.05 -4.79
N ARG A 165 13.33 -17.09 -4.39
CA ARG A 165 13.94 -18.10 -5.28
C ARG A 165 12.94 -18.93 -6.09
N VAL A 166 11.67 -18.93 -5.71
CA VAL A 166 10.60 -19.54 -6.52
C VAL A 166 10.43 -18.81 -7.86
N LEU A 167 10.79 -17.53 -7.93
CA LEU A 167 10.76 -16.75 -9.15
C LEU A 167 12.03 -17.03 -9.98
N PRO A 168 11.94 -17.59 -11.23
CA PRO A 168 13.13 -17.90 -12.04
C PRO A 168 14.10 -16.70 -12.18
N PRO A 169 13.68 -15.46 -12.51
CA PRO A 169 14.58 -14.31 -12.58
C PRO A 169 14.79 -13.58 -11.25
N TYR A 170 14.70 -14.25 -10.08
CA TYR A 170 14.86 -13.58 -8.78
C TYR A 170 16.20 -12.84 -8.63
N ALA A 171 17.27 -13.41 -9.21
CA ALA A 171 18.60 -12.83 -9.15
C ALA A 171 18.68 -11.52 -9.97
N GLU A 172 17.97 -11.42 -11.08
CA GLU A 172 17.87 -10.20 -11.88
C GLU A 172 17.12 -9.11 -11.11
N LEU A 173 15.99 -9.47 -10.50
CA LEU A 173 15.19 -8.56 -9.68
C LEU A 173 16.00 -7.97 -8.50
N LEU A 174 16.81 -8.78 -7.83
CA LEU A 174 17.72 -8.31 -6.78
C LEU A 174 18.82 -7.39 -7.33
N ARG A 175 19.41 -7.73 -8.50
CA ARG A 175 20.40 -6.87 -9.17
C ARG A 175 19.79 -5.55 -9.58
N ASP A 176 18.56 -5.51 -10.07
CA ASP A 176 17.87 -4.27 -10.47
C ASP A 176 17.75 -3.31 -9.29
N LEU A 177 17.41 -3.82 -8.09
CA LEU A 177 17.37 -3.01 -6.86
C LEU A 177 18.74 -2.41 -6.49
N THR A 178 19.87 -3.02 -6.89
CA THR A 178 21.19 -2.46 -6.61
C THR A 178 21.57 -1.27 -7.51
N HIS A 179 20.73 -0.91 -8.47
CA HIS A 179 20.94 0.28 -9.31
C HIS A 179 20.40 1.57 -8.69
N TYR A 180 19.67 1.47 -7.59
CA TYR A 180 19.21 2.61 -6.80
C TYR A 180 20.26 3.02 -5.76
N ASP A 181 20.25 4.29 -5.35
CA ASP A 181 21.12 4.81 -4.29
C ASP A 181 20.48 4.64 -2.91
N VAL A 182 19.13 4.70 -2.86
CA VAL A 182 18.33 4.46 -1.67
C VAL A 182 17.20 3.49 -2.01
N VAL A 183 17.07 2.43 -1.20
CA VAL A 183 15.96 1.48 -1.28
C VAL A 183 15.19 1.51 0.04
N GLY A 184 13.93 1.91 -0.01
CA GLY A 184 13.06 2.05 1.15
C GLY A 184 12.07 0.91 1.29
N PHE A 185 11.88 0.47 2.52
CA PHE A 185 10.93 -0.57 2.90
C PHE A 185 9.96 -0.08 3.97
N GLN A 186 8.84 -0.79 4.14
CA GLN A 186 7.84 -0.46 5.15
C GLN A 186 8.24 -0.91 6.55
N THR A 187 8.91 -2.04 6.68
CA THR A 187 9.20 -2.67 7.98
C THR A 187 10.62 -3.23 8.06
N GLU A 188 11.11 -3.42 9.29
CA GLU A 188 12.38 -4.09 9.57
C GLU A 188 12.42 -5.53 9.04
N ASN A 189 11.26 -6.21 8.96
CA ASN A 189 11.21 -7.55 8.41
C ASN A 189 11.47 -7.55 6.90
N ASP A 190 10.94 -6.55 6.17
CA ASP A 190 11.17 -6.41 4.74
C ASP A 190 12.64 -6.08 4.46
N LEU A 191 13.23 -5.17 5.25
CA LEU A 191 14.64 -4.83 5.17
C LEU A 191 15.56 -6.04 5.42
N LYS A 192 15.26 -6.84 6.47
CA LYS A 192 16.00 -8.08 6.76
C LYS A 192 15.87 -9.10 5.64
N ALA A 193 14.68 -9.24 5.06
CA ALA A 193 14.45 -10.12 3.93
C ALA A 193 15.25 -9.68 2.69
N PHE A 194 15.34 -8.37 2.42
CA PHE A 194 16.19 -7.82 1.38
C PHE A 194 17.68 -8.12 1.63
N TYR A 195 18.19 -7.88 2.85
CA TYR A 195 19.58 -8.19 3.18
C TYR A 195 19.88 -9.69 3.00
N SER A 196 18.98 -10.58 3.41
CA SER A 196 19.15 -12.02 3.17
C SER A 196 19.23 -12.36 1.66
N GLY A 197 18.47 -11.66 0.82
CA GLY A 197 18.57 -11.79 -0.63
C GLY A 197 19.92 -11.28 -1.18
N ILE A 198 20.41 -10.16 -0.68
CA ILE A 198 21.73 -9.60 -1.05
C ILE A 198 22.86 -10.53 -0.62
N GLU A 199 22.83 -11.01 0.62
CA GLU A 199 23.82 -11.96 1.14
C GLU A 199 23.86 -13.25 0.31
N HIS A 200 22.71 -13.79 -0.04
CA HIS A 200 22.61 -14.98 -0.88
C HIS A 200 23.21 -14.78 -2.28
N LEU A 201 23.03 -13.61 -2.88
CA LEU A 201 23.45 -13.36 -4.26
C LEU A 201 24.88 -12.81 -4.39
N PHE A 202 25.34 -12.02 -3.43
CA PHE A 202 26.60 -11.28 -3.50
C PHE A 202 27.58 -11.58 -2.34
N GLY A 203 27.21 -12.45 -1.40
CA GLY A 203 27.99 -12.74 -0.19
C GLY A 203 27.73 -11.79 0.97
N ALA A 204 28.08 -12.23 2.18
CA ALA A 204 27.85 -11.45 3.41
C ALA A 204 28.67 -10.14 3.43
N GLU A 205 29.82 -10.12 2.76
CA GLU A 205 30.70 -8.96 2.63
C GLU A 205 30.08 -7.80 1.84
N ALA A 206 29.02 -8.06 1.07
CA ALA A 206 28.26 -7.01 0.39
C ALA A 206 27.53 -6.09 1.37
N ILE A 207 27.20 -6.58 2.57
CA ILE A 207 26.50 -5.82 3.61
C ILE A 207 27.52 -5.23 4.58
N ARG A 208 27.60 -3.89 4.65
CA ARG A 208 28.50 -3.18 5.54
C ARG A 208 27.91 -3.03 6.94
N GLY A 209 28.76 -2.89 7.96
CA GLY A 209 28.33 -2.74 9.35
C GLY A 209 27.47 -1.49 9.64
N ASP A 210 27.46 -0.51 8.72
CA ASP A 210 26.60 0.68 8.76
C ASP A 210 25.26 0.51 7.99
N GLY A 211 24.95 -0.70 7.56
CA GLY A 211 23.71 -1.03 6.82
C GLY A 211 23.75 -0.69 5.34
N ARG A 212 24.88 -0.19 4.81
CA ARG A 212 25.04 0.01 3.36
C ARG A 212 25.31 -1.31 2.66
N VAL A 213 24.85 -1.40 1.42
CA VAL A 213 25.10 -2.55 0.55
C VAL A 213 26.06 -2.10 -0.55
N ARG A 214 27.17 -2.83 -0.74
CA ARG A 214 28.15 -2.58 -1.80
C ARG A 214 28.15 -3.74 -2.79
N VAL A 215 27.88 -3.44 -4.06
CA VAL A 215 27.92 -4.39 -5.17
C VAL A 215 28.78 -3.81 -6.30
N GLY A 216 29.95 -4.39 -6.54
CA GLY A 216 30.95 -3.83 -7.43
C GLY A 216 31.35 -2.42 -6.99
N ASP A 217 31.28 -1.46 -7.91
CA ASP A 217 31.59 -0.03 -7.66
C ASP A 217 30.40 0.78 -7.12
N ARG A 218 29.26 0.16 -6.91
CA ARG A 218 28.06 0.82 -6.41
C ARG A 218 27.86 0.59 -4.93
N THR A 219 27.39 1.62 -4.26
CA THR A 219 26.94 1.54 -2.87
C THR A 219 25.53 2.09 -2.79
N LEU A 220 24.62 1.32 -2.22
CA LEU A 220 23.26 1.73 -1.94
C LEU A 220 23.00 1.72 -0.43
N ARG A 221 22.00 2.48 -0.02
CA ARG A 221 21.49 2.51 1.34
C ARG A 221 20.08 1.90 1.35
N ALA A 222 19.89 0.86 2.18
CA ALA A 222 18.58 0.25 2.37
C ALA A 222 18.08 0.59 3.78
N GLU A 223 16.85 1.14 3.90
CA GLU A 223 16.30 1.61 5.17
C GLU A 223 14.79 1.41 5.28
N VAL A 224 14.30 1.51 6.51
CA VAL A 224 12.88 1.47 6.84
C VAL A 224 12.29 2.87 6.91
N PHE A 225 11.27 3.12 6.10
CA PHE A 225 10.49 4.36 6.07
C PHE A 225 8.99 4.00 6.15
N PRO A 226 8.43 3.77 7.34
CA PRO A 226 7.02 3.39 7.45
C PRO A 226 6.13 4.56 6.99
N ILE A 227 5.29 4.32 5.97
CA ILE A 227 4.38 5.34 5.44
C ILE A 227 3.30 5.69 6.45
N GLY A 228 3.08 6.97 6.67
CA GLY A 228 2.04 7.50 7.55
C GLY A 228 0.77 7.92 6.82
N VAL A 229 -0.15 8.52 7.56
CA VAL A 229 -1.35 9.20 7.05
C VAL A 229 -1.31 10.68 7.43
N ASP A 230 -2.05 11.52 6.73
CA ASP A 230 -2.29 12.91 7.13
C ASP A 230 -3.34 12.93 8.25
N VAL A 231 -2.87 12.90 9.49
CA VAL A 231 -3.72 12.81 10.68
C VAL A 231 -4.70 13.98 10.75
N VAL A 232 -4.26 15.20 10.41
CA VAL A 232 -5.09 16.40 10.50
C VAL A 232 -6.21 16.37 9.45
N THR A 233 -5.87 16.03 8.20
CA THR A 233 -6.87 15.89 7.14
C THR A 233 -7.88 14.80 7.47
N VAL A 234 -7.44 13.63 7.93
CA VAL A 234 -8.32 12.52 8.33
C VAL A 234 -9.26 12.93 9.46
N GLN A 235 -8.78 13.63 10.50
CA GLN A 235 -9.60 14.09 11.61
C GLN A 235 -10.67 15.09 11.16
N ASN A 236 -10.29 16.06 10.33
CA ASN A 236 -11.21 17.08 9.82
C ASN A 236 -12.29 16.45 8.93
N GLU A 237 -11.90 15.63 7.96
CA GLU A 237 -12.85 14.91 7.09
C GLU A 237 -13.80 14.01 7.89
N ALA A 238 -13.28 13.30 8.91
CA ALA A 238 -14.09 12.45 9.77
C ALA A 238 -15.13 13.24 10.58
N MET A 239 -14.76 14.42 11.11
CA MET A 239 -15.70 15.29 11.84
C MET A 239 -16.76 15.89 10.91
N GLU A 240 -16.36 16.45 9.78
CA GLU A 240 -17.28 17.06 8.81
C GLU A 240 -18.27 16.03 8.24
N ALA A 241 -17.80 14.81 7.96
CA ALA A 241 -18.63 13.75 7.40
C ALA A 241 -19.73 13.27 8.35
N MET A 242 -19.63 13.50 9.66
CA MET A 242 -20.70 13.15 10.63
C MET A 242 -22.01 13.87 10.34
N SER A 243 -21.96 15.05 9.74
CA SER A 243 -23.14 15.82 9.33
C SER A 243 -23.68 15.42 7.95
N SER A 244 -22.97 14.55 7.21
CA SER A 244 -23.37 14.13 5.86
C SER A 244 -24.57 13.20 5.91
N ASP A 245 -25.44 13.30 4.90
CA ASP A 245 -26.65 12.45 4.81
C ASP A 245 -26.32 10.96 4.74
N VAL A 246 -25.20 10.60 4.14
CA VAL A 246 -24.79 9.18 4.01
C VAL A 246 -24.43 8.59 5.36
N VAL A 247 -23.59 9.29 6.15
CA VAL A 247 -23.18 8.81 7.48
C VAL A 247 -24.35 8.84 8.45
N ARG A 248 -25.17 9.90 8.41
CA ARG A 248 -26.34 10.02 9.27
C ARG A 248 -27.35 8.90 9.01
N ARG A 249 -27.75 8.65 7.75
CA ARG A 249 -28.68 7.52 7.41
C ARG A 249 -28.08 6.16 7.78
N MET A 250 -26.78 5.98 7.65
CA MET A 250 -26.13 4.75 8.11
C MET A 250 -26.28 4.60 9.62
N TYR A 251 -25.98 5.65 10.39
CA TYR A 251 -26.09 5.64 11.84
C TYR A 251 -27.52 5.37 12.30
N ASP A 252 -28.51 6.07 11.73
CA ASP A 252 -29.94 5.88 12.03
C ASP A 252 -30.39 4.44 11.74
N SER A 253 -29.88 3.84 10.67
CA SER A 253 -30.18 2.45 10.29
C SER A 253 -29.62 1.40 11.24
N LEU A 254 -28.72 1.76 12.16
CA LEU A 254 -28.22 0.86 13.19
C LEU A 254 -29.25 0.67 14.34
N MET A 255 -30.19 1.58 14.50
CA MET A 255 -31.21 1.51 15.56
C MET A 255 -30.62 1.27 16.97
N GLY A 256 -29.51 1.99 17.28
CA GLY A 256 -28.79 1.84 18.54
C GLY A 256 -27.82 0.65 18.64
N ARG A 257 -27.68 -0.15 17.57
CA ARG A 257 -26.74 -1.26 17.54
C ARG A 257 -25.30 -0.75 17.37
N GLN A 258 -24.35 -1.53 17.87
CA GLN A 258 -22.93 -1.26 17.68
C GLN A 258 -22.52 -1.52 16.23
N LEU A 259 -21.53 -0.77 15.76
CA LEU A 259 -20.99 -0.87 14.41
C LEU A 259 -19.54 -1.37 14.43
N MET A 260 -19.29 -2.47 13.71
CA MET A 260 -17.95 -2.90 13.33
C MET A 260 -17.72 -2.60 11.85
N VAL A 261 -16.58 -1.98 11.50
CA VAL A 261 -16.25 -1.59 10.12
C VAL A 261 -14.94 -2.20 9.65
N GLY A 262 -14.97 -2.77 8.44
CA GLY A 262 -13.80 -3.14 7.67
C GLY A 262 -13.83 -2.42 6.31
N VAL A 263 -12.70 -1.88 5.88
CA VAL A 263 -12.54 -1.22 4.57
C VAL A 263 -11.30 -1.77 3.90
N ASP A 264 -11.47 -2.46 2.79
CA ASP A 264 -10.38 -2.99 1.99
C ASP A 264 -10.80 -3.06 0.51
N ARG A 265 -9.85 -2.99 -0.41
CA ARG A 265 -10.13 -3.43 -1.78
C ARG A 265 -10.45 -4.94 -1.75
N LEU A 266 -11.29 -5.38 -2.67
CA LEU A 266 -11.52 -6.81 -2.86
C LEU A 266 -10.21 -7.45 -3.36
N ASP A 267 -9.48 -8.10 -2.46
CA ASP A 267 -8.16 -8.71 -2.69
C ASP A 267 -7.97 -9.88 -1.73
N TYR A 268 -7.46 -11.00 -2.23
CA TYR A 268 -7.26 -12.22 -1.42
C TYR A 268 -6.25 -12.03 -0.28
N SER A 269 -5.30 -11.09 -0.42
CA SER A 269 -4.33 -10.79 0.63
C SER A 269 -4.97 -10.12 1.86
N LYS A 270 -6.21 -9.60 1.73
CA LYS A 270 -6.89 -8.84 2.79
C LYS A 270 -7.64 -9.70 3.82
N GLY A 271 -7.70 -11.03 3.63
CA GLY A 271 -8.30 -11.92 4.61
C GLY A 271 -9.79 -11.71 4.84
N LEU A 272 -10.53 -11.33 3.79
CA LEU A 272 -11.94 -10.96 3.91
C LEU A 272 -12.81 -12.17 4.21
N VAL A 273 -12.53 -13.33 3.62
CA VAL A 273 -13.29 -14.57 3.86
C VAL A 273 -13.04 -15.09 5.28
N GLU A 274 -11.79 -15.06 5.72
CA GLU A 274 -11.37 -15.41 7.07
C GLU A 274 -12.04 -14.51 8.11
N ARG A 275 -12.14 -13.21 7.80
CA ARG A 275 -12.79 -12.20 8.64
C ARG A 275 -14.29 -12.45 8.78
N PHE A 276 -14.99 -12.83 7.70
CA PHE A 276 -16.41 -13.20 7.76
C PHE A 276 -16.62 -14.48 8.56
N SER A 277 -15.73 -15.47 8.38
CA SER A 277 -15.76 -16.70 9.16
C SER A 277 -15.52 -16.45 10.65
N ALA A 278 -14.60 -15.54 10.99
CA ALA A 278 -14.36 -15.13 12.36
C ALA A 278 -15.57 -14.40 12.99
N TYR A 279 -16.23 -13.54 12.21
CA TYR A 279 -17.46 -12.88 12.69
C TYR A 279 -18.61 -13.86 12.88
N GLN A 280 -18.79 -14.83 11.98
CA GLN A 280 -19.75 -15.91 12.19
C GLN A 280 -19.43 -16.68 13.47
N HIS A 281 -18.18 -17.09 13.67
CA HIS A 281 -17.74 -17.78 14.88
C HIS A 281 -17.98 -16.96 16.16
N PHE A 282 -17.75 -15.65 16.10
CA PHE A 282 -18.06 -14.72 17.19
C PHE A 282 -19.55 -14.77 17.55
N LEU A 283 -20.47 -14.70 16.59
CA LEU A 283 -21.93 -14.79 16.85
C LEU A 283 -22.37 -16.17 17.40
N GLU A 284 -21.68 -17.24 16.99
CA GLU A 284 -21.93 -18.60 17.51
C GLU A 284 -21.45 -18.75 18.95
N THR A 285 -20.31 -18.15 19.28
CA THR A 285 -19.66 -18.30 20.60
C THR A 285 -20.26 -17.36 21.65
N TYR A 286 -20.73 -16.18 21.21
CA TYR A 286 -21.29 -15.12 22.06
C TYR A 286 -22.68 -14.71 21.59
N PRO A 287 -23.69 -15.61 21.75
CA PRO A 287 -25.04 -15.41 21.22
C PRO A 287 -25.76 -14.18 21.78
N GLU A 288 -25.32 -13.66 22.92
CA GLU A 288 -25.82 -12.41 23.50
C GLU A 288 -25.58 -11.19 22.61
N ASN A 289 -24.66 -11.26 21.61
CA ASN A 289 -24.40 -10.19 20.67
C ASN A 289 -25.25 -10.26 19.39
N VAL A 290 -25.99 -11.33 19.18
CA VAL A 290 -26.92 -11.46 18.06
C VAL A 290 -27.97 -10.34 18.15
N GLY A 291 -28.16 -9.61 17.06
CA GLY A 291 -29.05 -8.44 17.02
C GLY A 291 -28.47 -7.16 17.66
N ARG A 292 -27.26 -7.17 18.24
CA ARG A 292 -26.66 -6.01 18.92
C ARG A 292 -25.51 -5.35 18.18
N ILE A 293 -24.91 -6.04 17.21
CA ILE A 293 -23.79 -5.52 16.40
C ILE A 293 -24.02 -5.77 14.93
N THR A 294 -23.74 -4.78 14.11
CA THR A 294 -23.71 -4.91 12.65
C THR A 294 -22.29 -4.79 12.14
N TYR A 295 -21.86 -5.75 11.35
CA TYR A 295 -20.58 -5.69 10.65
C TYR A 295 -20.78 -5.11 9.25
N MET A 296 -20.15 -3.96 8.97
CA MET A 296 -20.10 -3.35 7.63
C MET A 296 -18.74 -3.60 7.01
N GLN A 297 -18.73 -4.34 5.90
CA GLN A 297 -17.53 -4.51 5.05
C GLN A 297 -17.69 -3.74 3.76
N ILE A 298 -16.81 -2.76 3.55
CA ILE A 298 -16.69 -2.03 2.29
C ILE A 298 -15.53 -2.64 1.51
N ALA A 299 -15.83 -3.23 0.33
CA ALA A 299 -14.83 -3.92 -0.48
C ALA A 299 -15.04 -3.63 -1.98
N PRO A 300 -14.62 -2.44 -2.46
CA PRO A 300 -14.71 -2.10 -3.88
C PRO A 300 -13.93 -3.09 -4.74
N LEU A 301 -14.45 -3.37 -5.94
CA LEU A 301 -13.81 -4.25 -6.91
C LEU A 301 -12.43 -3.73 -7.29
N SER A 302 -11.49 -4.65 -7.44
CA SER A 302 -10.15 -4.40 -7.91
C SER A 302 -9.76 -5.52 -8.86
N ARG A 303 -9.03 -5.19 -9.94
CA ARG A 303 -8.43 -6.18 -10.86
C ARG A 303 -9.43 -7.25 -11.33
N SER A 304 -10.63 -6.82 -11.74
CA SER A 304 -11.75 -7.69 -12.13
C SER A 304 -11.43 -8.71 -13.23
N ASP A 305 -10.37 -8.45 -14.02
CA ASP A 305 -9.95 -9.31 -15.13
C ASP A 305 -9.04 -10.47 -14.69
N VAL A 306 -8.63 -10.50 -13.41
CA VAL A 306 -7.77 -11.55 -12.85
C VAL A 306 -8.65 -12.60 -12.15
N LYS A 307 -8.56 -13.87 -12.59
CA LYS A 307 -9.40 -14.98 -12.12
C LYS A 307 -9.47 -15.11 -10.59
N ALA A 308 -8.35 -14.98 -9.88
CA ALA A 308 -8.31 -15.07 -8.42
C ALA A 308 -9.21 -14.03 -7.72
N TYR A 309 -9.42 -12.87 -8.34
CA TYR A 309 -10.28 -11.82 -7.79
C TYR A 309 -11.77 -12.09 -8.03
N VAL A 310 -12.11 -12.80 -9.10
CA VAL A 310 -13.48 -13.29 -9.32
C VAL A 310 -13.83 -14.39 -8.32
N GLU A 311 -12.90 -15.33 -8.08
CA GLU A 311 -13.10 -16.44 -7.15
C GLU A 311 -13.27 -15.95 -5.70
N ILE A 312 -12.47 -14.98 -5.25
CA ILE A 312 -12.62 -14.44 -3.90
C ILE A 312 -13.93 -13.66 -3.73
N ARG A 313 -14.38 -12.95 -4.77
CA ARG A 313 -15.68 -12.28 -4.75
C ARG A 313 -16.82 -13.28 -4.49
N GLN A 314 -16.85 -14.36 -5.25
CA GLN A 314 -17.87 -15.41 -5.08
C GLN A 314 -17.82 -16.04 -3.69
N SER A 315 -16.61 -16.34 -3.18
CA SER A 315 -16.43 -16.90 -1.84
C SER A 315 -16.91 -15.94 -0.75
N LEU A 316 -16.68 -14.64 -0.92
CA LEU A 316 -17.10 -13.62 0.04
C LEU A 316 -18.61 -13.40 0.03
N GLU A 317 -19.24 -13.36 -1.17
CA GLU A 317 -20.69 -13.28 -1.33
C GLU A 317 -21.40 -14.50 -0.70
N GLN A 318 -20.83 -15.70 -0.88
CA GLN A 318 -21.35 -16.92 -0.23
C GLN A 318 -21.18 -16.88 1.29
N ALA A 319 -20.05 -16.43 1.81
CA ALA A 319 -19.81 -16.35 3.26
C ALA A 319 -20.76 -15.33 3.91
N ALA A 320 -20.95 -14.15 3.30
CA ALA A 320 -21.93 -13.17 3.76
C ALA A 320 -23.34 -13.73 3.74
N GLY A 321 -23.75 -14.38 2.63
CA GLY A 321 -25.07 -14.99 2.48
C GLY A 321 -25.35 -16.07 3.54
N ARG A 322 -24.39 -16.96 3.82
CA ARG A 322 -24.53 -17.99 4.86
C ARG A 322 -24.69 -17.39 6.25
N THR A 323 -23.85 -16.41 6.61
CA THR A 323 -23.94 -15.77 7.93
C THR A 323 -25.24 -15.00 8.09
N ASN A 324 -25.63 -14.24 7.06
CA ASN A 324 -26.89 -13.50 7.09
C ASN A 324 -28.11 -14.44 7.14
N GLY A 325 -28.17 -15.49 6.31
CA GLY A 325 -29.25 -16.45 6.32
C GLY A 325 -29.40 -17.20 7.65
N ARG A 326 -28.33 -17.35 8.42
CA ARG A 326 -28.34 -18.05 9.71
C ARG A 326 -28.75 -17.16 10.88
N PHE A 327 -28.36 -15.88 10.88
CA PHE A 327 -28.52 -15.03 12.07
C PHE A 327 -29.39 -13.80 11.87
N ALA A 328 -29.74 -13.43 10.62
CA ALA A 328 -30.56 -12.24 10.37
C ALA A 328 -31.94 -12.36 11.00
N ASP A 329 -32.49 -11.21 11.39
CA ASP A 329 -33.88 -11.04 11.80
C ASP A 329 -34.54 -10.01 10.87
N THR A 330 -35.85 -9.79 11.06
CA THR A 330 -36.70 -8.91 10.24
C THR A 330 -36.16 -7.47 10.14
N ASP A 331 -35.48 -6.97 11.18
CA ASP A 331 -34.98 -5.61 11.30
C ASP A 331 -33.45 -5.53 11.40
N TRP A 332 -32.77 -6.68 11.30
CA TRP A 332 -31.29 -6.73 11.44
C TRP A 332 -30.63 -7.69 10.47
N THR A 333 -29.57 -7.21 9.85
CA THR A 333 -28.69 -8.02 9.00
C THR A 333 -27.28 -8.01 9.60
N PRO A 334 -26.70 -9.17 9.97
CA PRO A 334 -25.39 -9.29 10.60
C PRO A 334 -24.27 -8.63 9.80
N ILE A 335 -24.17 -8.94 8.50
CA ILE A 335 -23.14 -8.46 7.60
C ILE A 335 -23.75 -7.57 6.52
N ARG A 336 -23.34 -6.31 6.49
CA ARG A 336 -23.60 -5.37 5.38
C ARG A 336 -22.37 -5.34 4.47
N TYR A 337 -22.37 -6.14 3.42
CA TYR A 337 -21.30 -6.19 2.43
C TYR A 337 -21.58 -5.21 1.30
N LEU A 338 -20.67 -4.24 1.11
CA LEU A 338 -20.78 -3.14 0.15
C LEU A 338 -19.65 -3.20 -0.87
N ASN A 339 -19.96 -3.61 -2.09
CA ASN A 339 -19.01 -3.76 -3.17
C ASN A 339 -19.01 -2.51 -4.06
N ARG A 340 -18.69 -1.35 -3.49
CA ARG A 340 -18.64 -0.05 -4.19
C ARG A 340 -17.64 0.91 -3.56
N ASN A 341 -17.21 1.88 -4.34
CA ASN A 341 -16.38 2.99 -3.87
C ASN A 341 -17.20 4.02 -3.10
N PHE A 342 -16.57 4.63 -2.10
CA PHE A 342 -17.05 5.81 -1.40
C PHE A 342 -16.00 6.92 -1.46
N PRO A 343 -16.40 8.21 -1.42
CA PRO A 343 -15.44 9.29 -1.20
C PRO A 343 -14.67 9.09 0.11
N HIS A 344 -13.40 9.53 0.15
CA HIS A 344 -12.53 9.35 1.31
C HIS A 344 -13.15 9.96 2.58
N ALA A 345 -13.66 11.18 2.52
CA ALA A 345 -14.34 11.81 3.66
C ALA A 345 -15.52 10.97 4.19
N THR A 346 -16.31 10.35 3.29
CA THR A 346 -17.40 9.43 3.73
C THR A 346 -16.84 8.23 4.46
N LEU A 347 -15.74 7.63 3.97
CA LEU A 347 -15.09 6.51 4.67
C LEU A 347 -14.59 6.93 6.04
N MET A 348 -13.99 8.13 6.17
CA MET A 348 -13.52 8.66 7.47
C MET A 348 -14.67 8.84 8.45
N GLY A 349 -15.84 9.33 7.98
CA GLY A 349 -17.04 9.43 8.82
C GLY A 349 -17.58 8.06 9.27
N LEU A 350 -17.57 7.05 8.39
CA LEU A 350 -17.95 5.69 8.73
C LEU A 350 -16.98 5.06 9.75
N LEU A 351 -15.66 5.26 9.57
CA LEU A 351 -14.66 4.80 10.52
C LEU A 351 -14.81 5.49 11.88
N ARG A 352 -15.12 6.80 11.91
CA ARG A 352 -15.37 7.56 13.14
C ARG A 352 -16.59 7.04 13.90
N SER A 353 -17.62 6.58 13.19
CA SER A 353 -18.86 6.04 13.79
C SER A 353 -18.72 4.62 14.33
N ALA A 354 -17.61 3.94 14.05
CA ALA A 354 -17.44 2.53 14.37
C ALA A 354 -16.94 2.31 15.80
N HIS A 355 -17.60 1.39 16.52
CA HIS A 355 -17.14 0.91 17.83
C HIS A 355 -15.92 -0.01 17.70
N VAL A 356 -15.84 -0.74 16.56
CA VAL A 356 -14.73 -1.65 16.27
C VAL A 356 -14.28 -1.44 14.83
N GLY A 357 -12.98 -1.19 14.64
CA GLY A 357 -12.31 -1.29 13.35
C GLY A 357 -11.65 -2.66 13.21
N ILE A 358 -11.93 -3.36 12.12
CA ILE A 358 -11.34 -4.69 11.89
C ILE A 358 -10.50 -4.69 10.61
N VAL A 359 -9.20 -4.86 10.77
CA VAL A 359 -8.20 -4.84 9.70
C VAL A 359 -7.31 -6.06 9.85
N THR A 360 -7.70 -7.14 9.17
CA THR A 360 -7.05 -8.45 9.34
C THR A 360 -6.52 -9.02 8.03
N PRO A 361 -5.61 -8.29 7.30
CA PRO A 361 -5.01 -8.86 6.10
C PRO A 361 -4.19 -10.10 6.45
N LEU A 362 -4.15 -11.07 5.54
CA LEU A 362 -3.30 -12.25 5.65
C LEU A 362 -1.82 -11.88 5.50
N ARG A 363 -1.54 -10.83 4.74
CA ARG A 363 -0.25 -10.12 4.66
C ARG A 363 -0.43 -8.76 4.03
N ASP A 364 0.25 -7.75 4.56
CA ASP A 364 0.22 -6.39 4.01
C ASP A 364 1.53 -5.65 4.31
N GLY A 365 2.00 -4.81 3.39
CA GLY A 365 3.20 -4.00 3.60
C GLY A 365 3.05 -2.99 4.74
N MET A 366 1.92 -2.29 4.78
CA MET A 366 1.58 -1.34 5.85
C MET A 366 0.13 -1.50 6.30
N ASN A 367 -0.82 -1.20 5.47
CA ASN A 367 -2.26 -1.03 5.67
C ASN A 367 -2.62 0.33 6.27
N LEU A 368 -2.89 1.30 5.39
CA LEU A 368 -3.21 2.67 5.83
C LEU A 368 -4.59 2.78 6.49
N VAL A 369 -5.55 1.87 6.16
CA VAL A 369 -6.89 1.89 6.78
C VAL A 369 -6.81 1.70 8.30
N ALA A 370 -5.86 0.90 8.80
CA ALA A 370 -5.63 0.78 10.24
C ALA A 370 -5.21 2.12 10.87
N LYS A 371 -4.35 2.88 10.19
CA LYS A 371 -3.91 4.22 10.62
C LYS A 371 -5.03 5.25 10.48
N GLU A 372 -5.78 5.20 9.39
CA GLU A 372 -6.96 6.05 9.15
C GLU A 372 -8.04 5.80 10.20
N PHE A 373 -8.30 4.55 10.59
CA PHE A 373 -9.23 4.22 11.66
C PHE A 373 -8.84 4.95 12.96
N VAL A 374 -7.59 4.80 13.40
CA VAL A 374 -7.11 5.45 14.63
C VAL A 374 -7.20 6.97 14.53
N ALA A 375 -6.81 7.55 13.40
CA ALA A 375 -6.85 9.00 13.20
C ALA A 375 -8.28 9.57 13.17
N ALA A 376 -9.25 8.82 12.61
CA ALA A 376 -10.64 9.25 12.46
C ALA A 376 -11.43 9.23 13.77
N GLN A 377 -11.01 8.46 14.78
CA GLN A 377 -11.75 8.23 16.00
C GLN A 377 -11.97 9.51 16.85
N ASN A 378 -13.08 9.50 17.62
CA ASN A 378 -13.31 10.53 18.65
C ASN A 378 -12.44 10.22 19.88
N PRO A 379 -11.50 11.09 20.28
CA PRO A 379 -10.65 10.83 21.45
C PRO A 379 -11.42 10.66 22.78
N ASP A 380 -12.61 11.25 22.88
CA ASP A 380 -13.44 11.15 24.09
C ASP A 380 -14.19 9.84 24.21
N ASP A 381 -14.46 9.18 23.07
CA ASP A 381 -15.13 7.87 23.01
C ASP A 381 -14.64 7.09 21.78
N PRO A 382 -13.37 6.63 21.78
CA PRO A 382 -12.79 5.97 20.63
C PRO A 382 -13.26 4.52 20.53
N GLY A 383 -13.41 4.02 19.30
CA GLY A 383 -13.54 2.61 19.01
C GLY A 383 -12.22 1.84 19.21
N VAL A 384 -12.29 0.53 19.12
CA VAL A 384 -11.15 -0.39 19.29
C VAL A 384 -10.70 -0.92 17.93
N LEU A 385 -9.40 -0.89 17.67
CA LEU A 385 -8.81 -1.47 16.47
C LEU A 385 -8.42 -2.94 16.74
N ILE A 386 -8.93 -3.86 15.91
CA ILE A 386 -8.45 -5.24 15.78
C ILE A 386 -7.56 -5.28 14.54
N LEU A 387 -6.29 -5.66 14.70
CA LEU A 387 -5.28 -5.56 13.66
C LEU A 387 -4.51 -6.87 13.50
N SER A 388 -4.35 -7.31 12.25
CA SER A 388 -3.47 -8.43 11.91
C SER A 388 -2.02 -8.15 12.32
N ASN A 389 -1.39 -9.08 13.04
CA ASN A 389 0.04 -9.04 13.34
C ASN A 389 0.94 -9.23 12.10
N LEU A 390 0.33 -9.56 10.93
CA LEU A 390 0.98 -9.70 9.63
C LEU A 390 0.84 -8.44 8.74
N ALA A 391 0.23 -7.37 9.26
CA ALA A 391 0.23 -6.05 8.64
C ALA A 391 1.44 -5.24 9.15
N GLY A 392 2.08 -4.46 8.27
CA GLY A 392 3.18 -3.58 8.67
C GLY A 392 2.77 -2.57 9.73
N ALA A 393 1.53 -2.08 9.68
CA ALA A 393 0.97 -1.15 10.67
C ALA A 393 1.01 -1.69 12.12
N ALA A 394 1.01 -3.02 12.31
CA ALA A 394 1.12 -3.63 13.64
C ALA A 394 2.46 -3.32 14.34
N ARG A 395 3.49 -2.93 13.58
CA ARG A 395 4.79 -2.52 14.15
C ARG A 395 4.73 -1.16 14.85
N GLU A 396 3.79 -0.32 14.48
CA GLU A 396 3.59 1.00 15.05
C GLU A 396 2.36 1.04 15.98
N LEU A 397 1.30 0.29 15.66
CA LEU A 397 0.03 0.30 16.38
C LEU A 397 -0.07 -0.86 17.41
N GLY A 398 0.96 -1.03 18.24
CA GLY A 398 1.06 -2.12 19.21
C GLY A 398 -0.02 -2.11 20.30
N SER A 399 -0.72 -0.98 20.52
CA SER A 399 -1.86 -0.90 21.44
C SER A 399 -3.19 -1.35 20.84
N ALA A 400 -3.23 -1.75 19.55
CA ALA A 400 -4.38 -2.44 18.95
C ALA A 400 -4.53 -3.86 19.53
N LEU A 401 -5.69 -4.47 19.36
CA LEU A 401 -5.85 -5.91 19.61
C LEU A 401 -5.21 -6.67 18.44
N LEU A 402 -3.97 -7.13 18.66
CA LEU A 402 -3.20 -7.84 17.64
C LEU A 402 -3.65 -9.30 17.56
N VAL A 403 -3.98 -9.75 16.34
CA VAL A 403 -4.47 -11.11 16.08
C VAL A 403 -3.71 -11.78 14.95
N ASN A 404 -3.67 -13.10 14.96
CA ASN A 404 -3.30 -13.88 13.77
C ASN A 404 -4.55 -14.02 12.88
N PRO A 405 -4.57 -13.49 11.65
CA PRO A 405 -5.74 -13.50 10.79
C PRO A 405 -6.17 -14.92 10.34
N TYR A 406 -5.29 -15.91 10.45
CA TYR A 406 -5.60 -17.32 10.15
C TYR A 406 -6.32 -18.02 11.30
N ASP A 407 -6.36 -17.42 12.50
CA ASP A 407 -7.07 -17.97 13.65
C ASP A 407 -8.41 -17.26 13.84
N SER A 408 -9.45 -17.81 13.19
CA SER A 408 -10.81 -17.26 13.27
C SER A 408 -11.37 -17.23 14.69
N ARG A 409 -10.92 -18.14 15.58
CA ARG A 409 -11.35 -18.16 16.99
C ARG A 409 -10.75 -17.00 17.75
N ALA A 410 -9.43 -16.81 17.63
CA ALA A 410 -8.74 -15.66 18.25
C ALA A 410 -9.31 -14.33 17.76
N VAL A 411 -9.62 -14.20 16.47
CA VAL A 411 -10.27 -12.99 15.92
C VAL A 411 -11.69 -12.82 16.52
N GLY A 412 -12.48 -13.91 16.65
CA GLY A 412 -13.80 -13.86 17.29
C GLY A 412 -13.72 -13.43 18.77
N HIS A 413 -12.77 -13.95 19.53
CA HIS A 413 -12.51 -13.52 20.91
C HIS A 413 -12.07 -12.05 20.99
N ALA A 414 -11.27 -11.58 20.04
CA ALA A 414 -10.84 -10.16 19.96
C ALA A 414 -12.04 -9.23 19.68
N ILE A 415 -13.03 -9.66 18.86
CA ILE A 415 -14.26 -8.89 18.67
C ILE A 415 -15.00 -8.74 20.00
N GLN A 416 -15.19 -9.83 20.77
CA GLN A 416 -15.84 -9.78 22.09
C GLN A 416 -15.07 -8.88 23.05
N ALA A 417 -13.74 -8.99 23.10
CA ALA A 417 -12.91 -8.15 23.95
C ALA A 417 -13.00 -6.67 23.58
N ALA A 418 -13.05 -6.35 22.28
CA ALA A 418 -13.21 -4.98 21.80
C ALA A 418 -14.55 -4.37 22.24
N LEU A 419 -15.64 -5.13 22.13
CA LEU A 419 -16.98 -4.68 22.52
C LEU A 419 -17.15 -4.51 24.03
N ALA A 420 -16.47 -5.34 24.82
CA ALA A 420 -16.52 -5.30 26.28
C ALA A 420 -15.50 -4.33 26.91
N MET A 421 -14.60 -3.71 26.09
CA MET A 421 -13.50 -2.89 26.59
C MET A 421 -14.02 -1.59 27.26
N PRO A 422 -13.64 -1.33 28.52
CA PRO A 422 -14.08 -0.10 29.23
C PRO A 422 -13.50 1.16 28.57
N LEU A 423 -14.26 2.26 28.65
CA LEU A 423 -13.88 3.55 28.06
C LEU A 423 -12.49 4.04 28.47
N PRO A 424 -12.06 3.96 29.74
CA PRO A 424 -10.70 4.38 30.10
C PRO A 424 -9.60 3.64 29.34
N GLU A 425 -9.72 2.31 29.18
CA GLU A 425 -8.78 1.51 28.41
C GLU A 425 -8.81 1.87 26.92
N ARG A 426 -10.00 2.06 26.36
CA ARG A 426 -10.13 2.49 24.95
C ARG A 426 -9.42 3.82 24.69
N ARG A 427 -9.58 4.79 25.59
CA ARG A 427 -8.90 6.10 25.52
C ARG A 427 -7.38 5.98 25.62
N GLU A 428 -6.88 5.18 26.56
CA GLU A 428 -5.44 4.97 26.74
C GLU A 428 -4.81 4.36 25.48
N ARG A 429 -5.39 3.28 24.96
CA ARG A 429 -4.91 2.60 23.75
C ARG A 429 -4.95 3.52 22.53
N HIS A 430 -6.05 4.24 22.35
CA HIS A 430 -6.20 5.19 21.24
C HIS A 430 -5.18 6.32 21.33
N ALA A 431 -5.02 6.95 22.50
CA ALA A 431 -4.06 8.06 22.70
C ALA A 431 -2.62 7.62 22.38
N ALA A 432 -2.21 6.43 22.83
CA ALA A 432 -0.89 5.88 22.53
C ALA A 432 -0.67 5.71 21.01
N MET A 433 -1.64 5.13 20.30
CA MET A 433 -1.56 4.94 18.84
C MET A 433 -1.57 6.27 18.10
N LEU A 434 -2.46 7.20 18.47
CA LEU A 434 -2.57 8.52 17.83
C LEU A 434 -1.29 9.33 17.98
N GLN A 435 -0.61 9.25 19.13
CA GLN A 435 0.68 9.92 19.33
C GLN A 435 1.75 9.41 18.36
N ILE A 436 1.77 8.11 18.09
CA ILE A 436 2.69 7.51 17.11
C ILE A 436 2.38 8.03 15.70
N LEU A 437 1.09 8.05 15.32
CA LEU A 437 0.67 8.54 14.00
C LEU A 437 1.02 10.02 13.78
N LYS A 438 0.85 10.88 14.79
CA LYS A 438 1.22 12.31 14.71
C LYS A 438 2.73 12.50 14.52
N ARG A 439 3.56 11.63 15.11
CA ARG A 439 5.03 11.68 14.95
C ARG A 439 5.50 11.14 13.61
N ASN A 440 4.84 10.08 13.13
CA ASN A 440 5.16 9.36 11.91
C ASN A 440 4.10 9.59 10.83
N ASP A 441 3.72 10.85 10.60
CA ASP A 441 2.75 11.23 9.59
C ASP A 441 3.31 11.10 8.16
N ILE A 442 2.46 11.34 7.18
CA ILE A 442 2.80 11.23 5.76
C ILE A 442 3.90 12.26 5.36
N ALA A 443 3.94 13.42 5.99
CA ALA A 443 4.94 14.45 5.74
C ALA A 443 6.31 14.05 6.31
N ALA A 444 6.34 13.43 7.49
CA ALA A 444 7.56 12.88 8.08
C ALA A 444 8.13 11.74 7.23
N TRP A 445 7.27 10.85 6.71
CA TRP A 445 7.68 9.78 5.79
C TRP A 445 8.39 10.34 4.55
N SER A 446 7.74 11.25 3.82
CA SER A 446 8.31 11.83 2.59
C SER A 446 9.59 12.61 2.86
N ARG A 447 9.64 13.40 3.94
CA ARG A 447 10.83 14.16 4.35
C ARG A 447 12.03 13.25 4.63
N ARG A 448 11.86 12.19 5.44
CA ARG A 448 12.95 11.25 5.78
C ARG A 448 13.52 10.58 4.54
N PHE A 449 12.67 10.17 3.59
CA PHE A 449 13.15 9.53 2.36
C PHE A 449 13.89 10.52 1.47
N ILE A 450 13.37 11.74 1.28
CA ILE A 450 14.01 12.79 0.48
C ILE A 450 15.36 13.16 1.09
N GLU A 451 15.46 13.34 2.40
CA GLU A 451 16.74 13.62 3.08
C GLU A 451 17.76 12.48 2.90
N ALA A 452 17.32 11.22 2.93
CA ALA A 452 18.20 10.08 2.64
C ALA A 452 18.69 10.11 1.19
N LEU A 453 17.82 10.47 0.25
CA LEU A 453 18.16 10.57 -1.17
C LEU A 453 19.10 11.75 -1.45
N GLU A 454 18.89 12.91 -0.84
CA GLU A 454 19.81 14.06 -0.93
C GLU A 454 21.22 13.72 -0.42
N LYS A 455 21.31 13.03 0.73
CA LYS A 455 22.58 12.58 1.29
C LYS A 455 23.32 11.59 0.37
N ALA A 456 22.58 10.71 -0.31
CA ALA A 456 23.17 9.79 -1.27
C ALA A 456 23.75 10.52 -2.49
N GLY A 457 23.15 11.63 -2.91
CA GLY A 457 23.62 12.47 -4.02
C GLY A 457 24.84 13.33 -3.70
N GLY A 458 25.09 13.63 -2.41
CA GLY A 458 26.24 14.44 -1.95
C GLY A 458 27.55 13.66 -1.75
N SER A 459 27.54 12.35 -1.88
CA SER A 459 28.72 11.49 -1.74
C SER A 459 29.43 11.37 -3.08
N GLU A 460 30.55 12.10 -3.26
CA GLU A 460 31.54 12.14 -4.33
C GLU A 460 31.08 12.01 -5.80
N PRO A 461 31.66 12.84 -6.71
CA PRO A 461 31.41 12.69 -8.14
C PRO A 461 31.95 11.32 -8.60
N ARG A 462 31.08 10.48 -9.11
CA ARG A 462 31.47 9.24 -9.79
C ARG A 462 32.32 9.59 -10.97
N VAL A 463 33.66 9.36 -10.86
CA VAL A 463 34.63 9.56 -11.92
C VAL A 463 34.19 8.74 -13.12
N ARG A 464 33.80 9.41 -14.20
CA ARG A 464 33.68 8.75 -15.51
C ARG A 464 35.10 8.31 -15.89
N ALA A 465 35.36 7.03 -15.96
CA ALA A 465 36.48 6.50 -16.74
C ALA A 465 36.22 6.83 -18.22
N VAL A 466 36.72 7.96 -18.65
CA VAL A 466 36.83 8.24 -20.10
C VAL A 466 37.89 7.30 -20.62
N GLY A 467 37.47 6.21 -21.27
CA GLY A 467 38.35 5.37 -22.06
C GLY A 467 39.05 6.24 -23.12
N LYS A 468 40.34 6.48 -22.94
CA LYS A 468 41.16 6.98 -24.01
C LYS A 468 41.23 5.89 -25.07
N GLY A 469 40.48 6.07 -26.16
CA GLY A 469 40.76 5.38 -27.39
C GLY A 469 42.10 5.90 -27.95
N SER A 470 42.99 5.02 -28.23
CA SER A 470 44.10 5.17 -29.19
C SER A 470 44.05 3.99 -30.12
#